data_73aa0f3879338f88e08ef582fb95c5bc
#
_entry.id   73aa0f3879338f88e08ef582fb95c5bc
#
_cell.length_a   1.000
_cell.length_b   1.000
_cell.length_c   1.000
_cell.angle_alpha   90.00
_cell.angle_beta   90.00
_cell.angle_gamma   90.00
#
_symmetry.space_group_name_H-M   'P 1'
#
loop_
_entity.id
_entity.type
_entity.pdbx_description
1 polymer ?
#
loop_
_entity_poly.entity_id
_entity_poly.type
_entity_poly.pdbx_seq_one_letter_code
_entity_poly.pdbx_strand_id
1 'polypeptide(L)'
;IRETHGDYPEAMRTVASRENVPLIELHNMTRTFFETLGFENSKRALVHYPANSFPGQTTELADNTHFNPYGAYEVAKMVVMGLKHLNLPIVKDLRTDWRDYDPAHPDDFTQFKWYPAAKSEVAKPDGN
;
A
#
# COMPACT_ATOMS: atom_id res chain seq x y z
N ILE A 1 11.67 -11.35 -1.90
CA ILE A 1 11.55 -10.32 -0.82
C ILE A 1 12.48 -10.71 0.31
N ARG A 2 13.11 -9.70 0.93
CA ARG A 2 13.91 -9.89 2.13
C ARG A 2 13.09 -9.44 3.34
N GLU A 3 12.99 -10.30 4.35
CA GLU A 3 12.38 -9.94 5.63
C GLU A 3 13.25 -8.91 6.36
N THR A 4 12.69 -7.76 6.67
CA THR A 4 13.39 -6.64 7.32
C THR A 4 12.76 -6.21 8.64
N HIS A 5 11.59 -6.76 8.98
CA HIS A 5 10.83 -6.39 10.17
C HIS A 5 11.11 -7.26 11.39
N GLY A 6 11.97 -8.28 11.25
CA GLY A 6 12.32 -9.19 12.35
C GLY A 6 11.08 -9.82 12.99
N ASP A 7 10.97 -9.73 14.30
CA ASP A 7 9.86 -10.29 15.10
C ASP A 7 8.66 -9.33 15.31
N TYR A 8 8.72 -8.10 14.78
CA TYR A 8 7.64 -7.12 14.94
C TYR A 8 6.27 -7.61 14.44
N PRO A 9 6.15 -8.26 13.25
CA PRO A 9 4.86 -8.77 12.79
C PRO A 9 4.26 -9.80 13.75
N GLU A 10 5.08 -10.68 14.33
CA GLU A 10 4.61 -11.67 15.29
C GLU A 10 4.22 -11.03 16.63
N ALA A 11 4.98 -10.04 17.09
CA ALA A 11 4.62 -9.26 18.26
C ALA A 11 3.26 -8.57 18.09
N MET A 12 3.00 -8.00 16.92
CA MET A 12 1.69 -7.37 16.60
C MET A 12 0.54 -8.40 16.65
N ARG A 13 0.72 -9.59 16.07
CA ARG A 13 -0.27 -10.68 16.13
C ARG A 13 -0.56 -11.10 17.57
N THR A 14 0.50 -11.27 18.35
CA THR A 14 0.39 -11.64 19.77
C THR A 14 -0.41 -10.59 20.55
N VAL A 15 -0.10 -9.32 20.38
CA VAL A 15 -0.83 -8.22 21.05
C VAL A 15 -2.28 -8.16 20.58
N ALA A 16 -2.53 -8.21 19.29
CA ALA A 16 -3.88 -8.19 18.74
C ALA A 16 -4.74 -9.33 19.30
N SER A 17 -4.17 -10.54 19.37
CA SER A 17 -4.86 -11.71 19.95
C SER A 17 -5.12 -11.53 21.45
N ARG A 18 -4.12 -11.09 22.21
CA ARG A 18 -4.22 -10.89 23.66
C ARG A 18 -5.27 -9.83 24.04
N GLU A 19 -5.28 -8.72 23.29
CA GLU A 19 -6.16 -7.58 23.53
C GLU A 19 -7.52 -7.71 22.79
N ASN A 20 -7.73 -8.81 22.08
CA ASN A 20 -8.92 -9.06 21.25
C ASN A 20 -9.23 -7.91 20.26
N VAL A 21 -8.17 -7.42 19.60
CA VAL A 21 -8.27 -6.36 18.60
C VAL A 21 -8.23 -6.98 17.18
N PRO A 22 -9.14 -6.59 16.26
CA PRO A 22 -9.08 -7.04 14.88
C PRO A 22 -7.74 -6.67 14.21
N LEU A 23 -7.13 -7.63 13.52
CA LEU A 23 -5.86 -7.45 12.81
C LEU A 23 -6.03 -7.73 11.32
N ILE A 24 -5.62 -6.79 10.48
CA ILE A 24 -5.50 -7.00 9.03
C ILE A 24 -4.07 -7.45 8.73
N GLU A 25 -3.91 -8.63 8.14
CA GLU A 25 -2.63 -9.26 7.83
C GLU A 25 -1.93 -8.63 6.61
N LEU A 26 -1.70 -7.33 6.61
CA LEU A 26 -1.05 -6.61 5.51
C LEU A 26 0.35 -7.12 5.22
N HIS A 27 1.10 -7.58 6.23
CA HIS A 27 2.44 -8.12 6.07
C HIS A 27 2.47 -9.30 5.07
N ASN A 28 1.55 -10.26 5.22
CA ASN A 28 1.47 -11.40 4.33
C ASN A 28 0.92 -11.01 2.95
N MET A 29 -0.09 -10.12 2.91
CA MET A 29 -0.67 -9.65 1.65
C MET A 29 0.33 -8.86 0.81
N THR A 30 1.07 -7.94 1.40
CA THR A 30 2.11 -7.18 0.70
C THR A 30 3.27 -8.05 0.27
N ARG A 31 3.65 -9.07 1.06
CA ARG A 31 4.64 -10.07 0.63
C ARG A 31 4.20 -10.75 -0.66
N THR A 32 2.97 -11.30 -0.69
CA THR A 32 2.41 -11.95 -1.89
C THR A 32 2.42 -11.01 -3.09
N PHE A 33 1.97 -9.78 -2.90
CA PHE A 33 1.96 -8.75 -3.93
C PHE A 33 3.35 -8.50 -4.53
N PHE A 34 4.35 -8.25 -3.70
CA PHE A 34 5.70 -7.96 -4.16
C PHE A 34 6.41 -9.19 -4.75
N GLU A 35 6.13 -10.40 -4.23
CA GLU A 35 6.65 -11.64 -4.80
C GLU A 35 6.06 -11.90 -6.18
N THR A 36 4.78 -11.61 -6.38
CA THR A 36 4.12 -11.70 -7.69
C THR A 36 4.69 -10.69 -8.70
N LEU A 37 4.90 -9.45 -8.28
CA LEU A 37 5.51 -8.43 -9.16
C LEU A 37 6.95 -8.78 -9.54
N GLY A 38 7.68 -9.44 -8.66
CA GLY A 38 9.10 -9.71 -8.82
C GLY A 38 9.95 -8.46 -8.66
N PHE A 39 11.27 -8.62 -8.73
CA PHE A 39 12.23 -7.57 -8.38
C PHE A 39 12.08 -6.28 -9.19
N GLU A 40 11.98 -6.39 -10.52
CA GLU A 40 11.94 -5.19 -11.38
C GLU A 40 10.59 -4.46 -11.31
N ASN A 41 9.47 -5.21 -11.33
CA ASN A 41 8.15 -4.57 -11.29
C ASN A 41 7.77 -4.07 -9.89
N SER A 42 8.38 -4.59 -8.83
CA SER A 42 8.22 -4.05 -7.47
C SER A 42 8.57 -2.56 -7.38
N LYS A 43 9.58 -2.11 -8.13
CA LYS A 43 9.97 -0.70 -8.21
C LYS A 43 8.84 0.19 -8.73
N ARG A 44 7.94 -0.36 -9.56
CA ARG A 44 6.78 0.37 -10.11
C ARG A 44 5.68 0.64 -9.08
N ALA A 45 5.71 -0.05 -7.94
CA ALA A 45 4.81 0.19 -6.81
C ALA A 45 5.44 1.09 -5.72
N LEU A 46 6.70 1.45 -5.87
CA LEU A 46 7.48 2.21 -4.91
C LEU A 46 7.94 3.55 -5.52
N VAL A 47 8.52 4.42 -4.68
CA VAL A 47 8.99 5.75 -5.13
C VAL A 47 10.33 5.60 -5.87
N HIS A 48 10.26 5.06 -7.08
CA HIS A 48 11.37 4.96 -8.01
C HIS A 48 11.08 5.82 -9.23
N TYR A 49 11.81 6.94 -9.36
CA TYR A 49 11.64 7.88 -10.45
C TYR A 49 13.00 8.38 -10.97
N PRO A 50 13.21 8.41 -12.28
CA PRO A 50 14.39 9.03 -12.86
C PRO A 50 14.55 10.48 -12.42
N ALA A 51 15.77 11.00 -12.47
CA ALA A 51 16.01 12.43 -12.29
C ALA A 51 15.12 13.26 -13.23
N ASN A 52 14.69 14.42 -12.76
CA ASN A 52 13.83 15.36 -13.49
C ASN A 52 12.40 14.84 -13.80
N SER A 53 11.91 13.82 -13.05
CA SER A 53 10.50 13.40 -13.12
C SER A 53 9.54 14.45 -12.56
N PHE A 54 9.99 15.27 -11.62
CA PHE A 54 9.19 16.33 -10.97
C PHE A 54 9.93 17.65 -10.95
N PRO A 55 9.22 18.79 -10.89
CA PRO A 55 9.84 20.10 -10.75
C PRO A 55 10.80 20.16 -9.53
N GLY A 56 12.04 20.56 -9.76
CA GLY A 56 13.07 20.68 -8.72
C GLY A 56 13.74 19.38 -8.28
N GLN A 57 13.31 18.22 -8.76
CA GLN A 57 13.96 16.94 -8.52
C GLN A 57 15.12 16.75 -9.50
N THR A 58 16.36 16.95 -9.07
CA THR A 58 17.57 16.88 -9.91
C THR A 58 18.27 15.51 -9.87
N THR A 59 17.91 14.63 -8.92
CA THR A 59 18.50 13.31 -8.72
C THR A 59 17.46 12.22 -8.84
N GLU A 60 17.88 11.01 -9.16
CA GLU A 60 17.01 9.83 -9.13
C GLU A 60 16.45 9.60 -7.73
N LEU A 61 15.19 9.19 -7.66
CA LEU A 61 14.56 8.66 -6.45
C LEU A 61 14.56 7.13 -6.54
N ALA A 62 15.14 6.48 -5.54
CA ALA A 62 15.27 5.02 -5.45
C ALA A 62 14.88 4.57 -4.03
N ASP A 63 13.64 4.83 -3.65
CA ASP A 63 13.10 4.55 -2.33
C ASP A 63 12.36 3.21 -2.33
N ASN A 64 12.84 2.28 -1.51
CA ASN A 64 12.26 0.94 -1.36
C ASN A 64 11.26 0.83 -0.20
N THR A 65 10.84 1.95 0.38
CA THR A 65 9.98 2.00 1.56
C THR A 65 8.63 2.62 1.27
N HIS A 66 8.61 3.75 0.58
CA HIS A 66 7.39 4.50 0.33
C HIS A 66 6.70 4.06 -0.95
N PHE A 67 5.40 3.86 -0.85
CA PHE A 67 4.57 3.56 -2.02
C PHE A 67 4.40 4.78 -2.92
N ASN A 68 4.45 4.53 -4.20
CA ASN A 68 3.89 5.46 -5.18
C ASN A 68 2.36 5.29 -5.25
N PRO A 69 1.64 6.07 -6.05
CA PRO A 69 0.19 5.98 -6.15
C PRO A 69 -0.36 4.61 -6.56
N TYR A 70 0.29 3.93 -7.48
CA TYR A 70 -0.12 2.58 -7.85
C TYR A 70 0.03 1.63 -6.66
N GLY A 71 1.19 1.60 -6.02
CA GLY A 71 1.42 0.75 -4.85
C GLY A 71 0.47 1.08 -3.70
N ALA A 72 0.24 2.37 -3.42
CA ALA A 72 -0.71 2.79 -2.40
C ALA A 72 -2.15 2.34 -2.71
N TYR A 73 -2.57 2.39 -3.97
CA TYR A 73 -3.87 1.90 -4.42
C TYR A 73 -4.01 0.39 -4.23
N GLU A 74 -3.00 -0.40 -4.60
CA GLU A 74 -2.99 -1.84 -4.40
C GLU A 74 -3.07 -2.20 -2.91
N VAL A 75 -2.30 -1.53 -2.06
CA VAL A 75 -2.36 -1.74 -0.60
C VAL A 75 -3.71 -1.31 0.00
N ALA A 76 -4.31 -0.23 -0.49
CA ALA A 76 -5.66 0.16 -0.07
C ALA A 76 -6.70 -0.93 -0.35
N LYS A 77 -6.61 -1.62 -1.49
CA LYS A 77 -7.47 -2.77 -1.80
C LYS A 77 -7.25 -3.94 -0.83
N MET A 78 -6.00 -4.19 -0.43
CA MET A 78 -5.70 -5.20 0.60
C MET A 78 -6.33 -4.85 1.94
N VAL A 79 -6.29 -3.57 2.34
CA VAL A 79 -6.96 -3.11 3.56
C VAL A 79 -8.46 -3.37 3.49
N VAL A 80 -9.11 -2.99 2.38
CA VAL A 80 -10.56 -3.22 2.20
C VAL A 80 -10.89 -4.72 2.23
N MET A 81 -10.07 -5.56 1.60
CA MET A 81 -10.22 -7.01 1.66
C MET A 81 -10.13 -7.52 3.12
N GLY A 82 -9.17 -7.02 3.89
CA GLY A 82 -9.04 -7.35 5.31
C GLY A 82 -10.24 -6.90 6.14
N LEU A 83 -10.78 -5.70 5.90
CA LEU A 83 -12.00 -5.20 6.56
C LEU A 83 -13.19 -6.12 6.27
N LYS A 84 -13.36 -6.56 5.03
CA LYS A 84 -14.42 -7.50 4.62
C LYS A 84 -14.23 -8.87 5.29
N HIS A 85 -13.02 -9.40 5.29
CA HIS A 85 -12.72 -10.70 5.90
C HIS A 85 -13.01 -10.71 7.41
N LEU A 86 -12.70 -9.61 8.10
CA LEU A 86 -12.98 -9.41 9.51
C LEU A 86 -14.45 -9.03 9.80
N ASN A 87 -15.25 -8.84 8.75
CA ASN A 87 -16.66 -8.43 8.84
C ASN A 87 -16.87 -7.19 9.74
N LEU A 88 -15.99 -6.21 9.63
CA LEU A 88 -16.07 -5.00 10.45
C LEU A 88 -17.25 -4.11 10.03
N PRO A 89 -17.90 -3.40 10.98
CA PRO A 89 -19.10 -2.59 10.69
C PRO A 89 -18.95 -1.57 9.57
N ILE A 90 -17.74 -1.05 9.35
CA ILE A 90 -17.42 -0.08 8.28
C ILE A 90 -17.62 -0.66 6.86
N VAL A 91 -17.67 -1.97 6.72
CA VAL A 91 -17.88 -2.65 5.43
C VAL A 91 -19.20 -2.24 4.77
N LYS A 92 -20.22 -1.90 5.57
CA LYS A 92 -21.50 -1.40 5.07
C LYS A 92 -21.42 -0.11 4.25
N ASP A 93 -20.36 0.68 4.48
CA ASP A 93 -20.12 1.98 3.85
C ASP A 93 -19.25 1.87 2.60
N LEU A 94 -18.81 0.65 2.22
CA LEU A 94 -18.09 0.42 0.99
C LEU A 94 -18.97 0.69 -0.24
N ARG A 95 -18.35 1.16 -1.29
CA ARG A 95 -19.01 1.32 -2.59
C ARG A 95 -19.59 -0.01 -3.06
N THR A 96 -20.75 0.06 -3.71
CA THR A 96 -21.45 -1.14 -4.21
C THR A 96 -20.74 -1.78 -5.43
N ASP A 97 -19.86 -1.04 -6.11
CA ASP A 97 -19.06 -1.50 -7.24
C ASP A 97 -17.69 -2.09 -6.83
N TRP A 98 -17.48 -2.32 -5.53
CA TRP A 98 -16.27 -2.99 -5.05
C TRP A 98 -16.16 -4.40 -5.66
N ARG A 99 -14.95 -4.72 -6.13
CA ARG A 99 -14.60 -6.06 -6.59
C ARG A 99 -13.63 -6.71 -5.62
N ASP A 100 -13.74 -8.02 -5.45
CA ASP A 100 -12.78 -8.75 -4.63
C ASP A 100 -11.39 -8.64 -5.25
N TYR A 101 -10.41 -8.53 -4.38
CA TYR A 101 -9.01 -8.34 -4.74
C TYR A 101 -8.17 -9.53 -4.31
N ASP A 102 -7.17 -9.87 -5.12
CA ASP A 102 -6.19 -10.90 -4.81
C ASP A 102 -4.77 -10.33 -4.99
N PRO A 103 -3.95 -10.25 -3.91
CA PRO A 103 -2.57 -9.77 -4.02
C PRO A 103 -1.68 -10.58 -4.96
N ALA A 104 -2.05 -11.82 -5.27
CA ALA A 104 -1.35 -12.64 -6.26
C ALA A 104 -1.72 -12.28 -7.71
N HIS A 105 -2.74 -11.44 -7.90
CA HIS A 105 -3.17 -10.96 -9.21
C HIS A 105 -3.39 -9.43 -9.16
N PRO A 106 -2.30 -8.65 -8.95
CA PRO A 106 -2.40 -7.19 -8.91
C PRO A 106 -2.87 -6.61 -10.23
N ASP A 107 -3.47 -5.42 -10.18
CA ASP A 107 -3.86 -4.72 -11.39
C ASP A 107 -2.65 -4.40 -12.26
N ASP A 108 -2.85 -4.35 -13.57
CA ASP A 108 -1.80 -3.95 -14.49
C ASP A 108 -1.45 -2.46 -14.29
N PHE A 109 -0.23 -2.19 -13.82
CA PHE A 109 0.26 -0.84 -13.59
C PHE A 109 0.23 0.04 -14.86
N THR A 110 0.25 -0.55 -16.07
CA THR A 110 0.16 0.21 -17.33
C THR A 110 -1.24 0.75 -17.57
N GLN A 111 -2.24 0.17 -16.94
CA GLN A 111 -3.65 0.59 -17.01
C GLN A 111 -4.04 1.49 -15.84
N PHE A 112 -3.17 1.64 -14.84
CA PHE A 112 -3.44 2.48 -13.69
C PHE A 112 -3.56 3.95 -14.08
N LYS A 113 -4.71 4.56 -13.76
CA LYS A 113 -4.96 5.98 -14.01
C LYS A 113 -4.80 6.75 -12.71
N TRP A 114 -3.84 7.64 -12.70
CA TRP A 114 -3.69 8.60 -11.63
C TRP A 114 -4.83 9.62 -11.67
N TYR A 115 -5.50 9.76 -10.55
CA TYR A 115 -6.40 10.89 -10.35
C TYR A 115 -5.57 12.05 -9.78
N PRO A 116 -5.50 13.21 -10.46
CA PRO A 116 -4.78 14.35 -9.91
C PRO A 116 -5.39 14.71 -8.56
N ALA A 117 -4.51 14.92 -7.56
CA ALA A 117 -4.95 15.41 -6.27
C ALA A 117 -5.72 16.73 -6.46
N ALA A 118 -6.80 16.91 -5.71
CA ALA A 118 -7.47 18.20 -5.66
C ALA A 118 -6.42 19.27 -5.30
N LYS A 119 -6.39 20.36 -6.06
CA LYS A 119 -5.55 21.50 -5.72
C LYS A 119 -6.06 22.09 -4.39
N SER A 120 -5.45 21.69 -3.29
CA SER A 120 -5.64 22.32 -2.00
C SER A 120 -4.40 23.18 -1.73
N GLU A 121 -4.58 24.38 -1.25
CA GLU A 121 -3.48 25.10 -0.60
C GLU A 121 -3.10 24.30 0.65
N VAL A 122 -2.04 23.54 0.54
CA VAL A 122 -1.51 22.79 1.69
C VAL A 122 -0.67 23.76 2.50
N ALA A 123 -1.24 24.30 3.55
CA ALA A 123 -0.43 24.91 4.59
C ALA A 123 0.40 23.78 5.23
N LYS A 124 1.73 23.92 5.14
CA LYS A 124 2.63 22.98 5.83
C LYS A 124 2.33 23.05 7.33
N PRO A 125 2.08 21.92 8.01
CA PRO A 125 1.89 21.93 9.46
C PRO A 125 3.10 22.53 10.16
N ASP A 126 2.87 23.40 11.13
CA ASP A 126 3.94 23.94 11.97
C ASP A 126 4.66 22.80 12.69
N GLY A 127 5.98 22.73 12.54
CA GLY A 127 6.82 21.78 13.27
C GLY A 127 7.53 20.70 12.44
N ASN A 128 7.50 20.75 11.12
CA ASN A 128 8.36 19.92 10.24
C ASN A 128 9.30 20.77 9.39
#